data_727d2cef0f53cb022fd2249cd2fce608
#
_entry.id   727d2cef0f53cb022fd2249cd2fce608
#
_cell.length_a   1.000
_cell.length_b   1.000
_cell.length_c   1.000
_cell.angle_alpha   90.00
_cell.angle_beta   90.00
_cell.angle_gamma   90.00
#
_symmetry.space_group_name_H-M   'P 1'
#
loop_
_entity.id
_entity.type
_entity.pdbx_description
1 polymer ?
#
loop_
_entity_poly.entity_id
_entity_poly.type
_entity_poly.pdbx_seq_one_letter_code
_entity_poly.pdbx_strand_id
1 'polypeptide(L)'
;MILHDHPLDWYIQKLKNKEYFSMGMLGDGEWQAIFNHVFKRNYTANCEGTNYVPELCQKLAESLTFKSPNFYFSAPDTFKKVREYFEYERLADLACKRMGAEIEFVEKNIWNKMMCEAKLGQLIKQLRQMDVYIVSNKALRKLDFLNYKGFYEIGYPNCYTDGTLQKAGDDILKDKKPGVYIIAAGIPAILLAQRLHNQIPNSWFIDMGSIWDTFVGIGGQRPTRRHLYSHPEEYAKWREDNLKDV
;
A
#
# COMPACT_ATOMS: atom_id res chain seq x y z
N MET A 1 17.31 9.56 -6.20
CA MET A 1 15.85 9.44 -6.01
C MET A 1 15.34 10.74 -5.36
N ILE A 2 14.36 11.40 -5.96
CA ILE A 2 13.71 12.60 -5.39
C ILE A 2 12.54 12.12 -4.56
N LEU A 3 12.47 12.51 -3.28
CA LEU A 3 11.42 12.13 -2.36
C LEU A 3 10.68 13.40 -1.90
N HIS A 4 9.39 13.46 -2.17
CA HIS A 4 8.50 14.52 -1.68
C HIS A 4 7.83 14.06 -0.39
N ASP A 5 8.05 14.79 0.69
CA ASP A 5 7.42 14.53 1.98
C ASP A 5 6.12 15.34 2.10
N HIS A 6 5.00 14.65 1.93
CA HIS A 6 3.68 15.25 2.10
C HIS A 6 3.08 14.83 3.44
N PRO A 7 2.61 15.78 4.27
CA PRO A 7 1.94 15.44 5.53
C PRO A 7 0.61 14.72 5.26
N LEU A 8 0.10 13.99 6.27
CA LEU A 8 -1.19 13.30 6.16
C LEU A 8 -2.32 14.24 5.71
N ASP A 9 -2.32 15.47 6.22
CA ASP A 9 -3.34 16.48 5.87
C ASP A 9 -3.38 16.80 4.38
N TRP A 10 -2.26 16.72 3.67
CA TRP A 10 -2.24 16.92 2.23
C TRP A 10 -3.09 15.86 1.50
N TYR A 11 -2.99 14.59 1.89
CA TYR A 11 -3.81 13.51 1.34
C TYR A 11 -5.28 13.67 1.71
N ILE A 12 -5.56 14.06 2.97
CA ILE A 12 -6.93 14.32 3.45
C ILE A 12 -7.56 15.48 2.66
N GLN A 13 -6.83 16.56 2.42
CA GLN A 13 -7.33 17.68 1.62
C GLN A 13 -7.63 17.28 0.17
N LYS A 14 -6.76 16.46 -0.46
CA LYS A 14 -7.05 15.92 -1.79
C LYS A 14 -8.34 15.11 -1.83
N LEU A 15 -8.59 14.27 -0.82
CA LEU A 15 -9.85 13.53 -0.71
C LEU A 15 -11.05 14.48 -0.57
N LYS A 16 -10.96 15.48 0.31
CA LYS A 16 -12.00 16.49 0.54
C LYS A 16 -12.32 17.31 -0.72
N ASN A 17 -11.29 17.74 -1.42
CA ASN A 17 -11.39 18.57 -2.61
C ASN A 17 -11.77 17.78 -3.87
N LYS A 18 -11.94 16.46 -3.77
CA LYS A 18 -12.14 15.54 -4.91
C LYS A 18 -11.04 15.64 -5.96
N GLU A 19 -9.80 15.83 -5.49
CA GLU A 19 -8.61 15.74 -6.33
C GLU A 19 -8.22 14.26 -6.45
N TYR A 20 -8.57 13.63 -7.58
CA TYR A 20 -8.38 12.19 -7.78
C TYR A 20 -6.91 11.84 -8.00
N PHE A 21 -6.46 10.81 -7.30
CA PHE A 21 -5.11 10.27 -7.42
C PHE A 21 -5.09 8.77 -7.15
N SER A 22 -4.02 8.13 -7.57
CA SER A 22 -3.69 6.77 -7.16
C SER A 22 -2.29 6.72 -6.55
N MET A 23 -2.06 5.73 -5.70
CA MET A 23 -0.77 5.53 -5.06
C MET A 23 -0.42 4.05 -5.04
N GLY A 24 0.81 3.74 -5.46
CA GLY A 24 1.40 2.42 -5.30
C GLY A 24 2.64 2.48 -4.43
N MET A 25 2.81 1.51 -3.54
CA MET A 25 3.94 1.47 -2.61
C MET A 25 5.05 0.56 -3.11
N LEU A 26 6.30 1.03 -2.99
CA LEU A 26 7.51 0.27 -3.25
C LEU A 26 8.30 0.14 -1.94
N GLY A 27 8.05 -0.92 -1.18
CA GLY A 27 8.80 -1.26 0.01
C GLY A 27 10.01 -2.15 -0.29
N ASP A 28 10.61 -2.65 0.78
CA ASP A 28 11.72 -3.61 0.72
C ASP A 28 11.35 -4.86 -0.08
N GLY A 29 10.15 -5.39 0.11
CA GLY A 29 9.66 -6.58 -0.59
C GLY A 29 9.50 -6.35 -2.09
N GLU A 30 8.89 -5.24 -2.50
CA GLU A 30 8.73 -4.87 -3.90
C GLU A 30 10.09 -4.66 -4.56
N TRP A 31 11.04 -3.98 -3.89
CA TRP A 31 12.38 -3.80 -4.42
C TRP A 31 13.14 -5.12 -4.54
N GLN A 32 13.03 -6.05 -3.60
CA GLN A 32 13.64 -7.38 -3.72
C GLN A 32 13.14 -8.11 -4.97
N ALA A 33 11.83 -8.09 -5.23
CA ALA A 33 11.27 -8.68 -6.43
C ALA A 33 11.80 -7.99 -7.72
N ILE A 34 11.86 -6.65 -7.73
CA ILE A 34 12.43 -5.88 -8.83
C ILE A 34 13.90 -6.24 -9.06
N PHE A 35 14.69 -6.35 -7.98
CA PHE A 35 16.10 -6.71 -8.07
C PHE A 35 16.33 -8.13 -8.61
N ASN A 36 15.41 -9.06 -8.30
CA ASN A 36 15.43 -10.40 -8.92
C ASN A 36 15.35 -10.31 -10.44
N HIS A 37 14.47 -9.48 -10.97
CA HIS A 37 14.34 -9.33 -12.42
C HIS A 37 15.52 -8.55 -13.02
N VAL A 38 15.82 -7.37 -12.47
CA VAL A 38 16.78 -6.41 -13.07
C VAL A 38 18.23 -6.83 -12.87
N PHE A 39 18.56 -7.41 -11.72
CA PHE A 39 19.95 -7.75 -11.34
C PHE A 39 20.19 -9.25 -11.19
N LYS A 40 19.18 -10.08 -11.50
CA LYS A 40 19.26 -11.55 -11.37
C LYS A 40 19.61 -11.98 -9.94
N ARG A 41 19.06 -11.27 -8.94
CA ARG A 41 19.15 -11.69 -7.53
C ARG A 41 18.24 -12.90 -7.28
N ASN A 42 18.43 -13.58 -6.16
CA ASN A 42 17.75 -14.84 -5.83
C ASN A 42 16.97 -14.73 -4.51
N TYR A 43 16.27 -13.60 -4.30
CA TYR A 43 15.31 -13.53 -3.19
C TYR A 43 14.14 -14.47 -3.48
N THR A 44 13.73 -15.27 -2.50
CA THR A 44 12.67 -16.29 -2.70
C THR A 44 11.28 -15.79 -2.32
N ALA A 45 11.20 -15.01 -1.25
CA ALA A 45 9.96 -14.45 -0.73
C ALA A 45 10.24 -13.24 0.17
N ASN A 46 9.21 -12.44 0.44
CA ASN A 46 9.27 -11.40 1.47
C ASN A 46 9.04 -11.97 2.88
N CYS A 47 9.13 -11.11 3.89
CA CYS A 47 8.92 -11.49 5.30
C CYS A 47 7.47 -11.97 5.60
N GLU A 48 6.53 -11.72 4.71
CA GLU A 48 5.12 -12.12 4.84
C GLU A 48 4.81 -13.40 4.06
N GLY A 49 5.80 -13.97 3.36
CA GLY A 49 5.66 -15.24 2.64
C GLY A 49 5.13 -15.11 1.20
N THR A 50 5.09 -13.90 0.63
CA THR A 50 4.79 -13.73 -0.81
C THR A 50 5.93 -14.28 -1.64
N ASN A 51 5.66 -15.28 -2.47
CA ASN A 51 6.65 -15.90 -3.34
C ASN A 51 7.01 -14.99 -4.52
N TYR A 52 8.30 -14.85 -4.79
CA TYR A 52 8.81 -14.08 -5.93
C TYR A 52 8.88 -14.93 -7.19
N VAL A 53 7.74 -15.19 -7.80
CA VAL A 53 7.71 -15.85 -9.11
C VAL A 53 8.26 -14.91 -10.20
N PRO A 54 8.94 -15.44 -11.23
CA PRO A 54 9.59 -14.62 -12.26
C PRO A 54 8.66 -13.60 -12.93
N GLU A 55 7.41 -13.98 -13.18
CA GLU A 55 6.41 -13.10 -13.79
C GLU A 55 6.06 -11.91 -12.89
N LEU A 56 5.86 -12.12 -11.58
CA LEU A 56 5.62 -11.04 -10.62
C LEU A 56 6.81 -10.07 -10.58
N CYS A 57 8.04 -10.62 -10.51
CA CYS A 57 9.26 -9.82 -10.51
C CYS A 57 9.38 -8.94 -11.77
N GLN A 58 9.07 -9.52 -12.93
CA GLN A 58 9.05 -8.80 -14.20
C GLN A 58 7.99 -7.69 -14.21
N LYS A 59 6.74 -8.00 -13.83
CA LYS A 59 5.64 -7.02 -13.79
C LYS A 59 5.93 -5.87 -12.85
N LEU A 60 6.54 -6.14 -11.68
CA LEU A 60 6.95 -5.08 -10.75
C LEU A 60 8.07 -4.21 -11.33
N ALA A 61 9.04 -4.79 -12.05
CA ALA A 61 10.07 -4.00 -12.72
C ALA A 61 9.45 -3.14 -13.85
N GLU A 62 8.58 -3.70 -14.66
CA GLU A 62 7.85 -2.98 -15.71
C GLU A 62 6.99 -1.84 -15.12
N SER A 63 6.42 -2.03 -13.92
CA SER A 63 5.59 -1.03 -13.25
C SER A 63 6.33 0.29 -12.99
N LEU A 64 7.66 0.27 -12.88
CA LEU A 64 8.47 1.49 -12.72
C LEU A 64 8.36 2.45 -13.90
N THR A 65 8.02 1.95 -15.09
CA THR A 65 7.89 2.77 -16.30
C THR A 65 6.50 3.38 -16.46
N PHE A 66 5.58 3.08 -15.55
CA PHE A 66 4.23 3.61 -15.59
C PHE A 66 4.24 5.14 -15.40
N LYS A 67 3.71 5.87 -16.38
CA LYS A 67 3.62 7.33 -16.35
C LYS A 67 2.16 7.73 -16.51
N SER A 68 1.61 8.35 -15.49
CA SER A 68 0.28 8.95 -15.54
C SER A 68 0.20 10.13 -14.58
N PRO A 69 -0.47 11.22 -14.96
CA PRO A 69 -0.77 12.30 -14.03
C PRO A 69 -1.51 11.75 -12.79
N ASN A 70 -1.19 12.30 -11.64
CA ASN A 70 -1.83 11.92 -10.37
C ASN A 70 -1.64 10.46 -9.94
N PHE A 71 -0.67 9.75 -10.51
CA PHE A 71 -0.21 8.47 -9.95
C PHE A 71 1.08 8.69 -9.16
N TYR A 72 1.04 8.42 -7.87
CA TYR A 72 2.18 8.60 -6.98
C TYR A 72 2.84 7.26 -6.67
N PHE A 73 4.16 7.21 -6.85
CA PHE A 73 4.97 6.13 -6.33
C PHE A 73 5.45 6.49 -4.95
N SER A 74 5.23 5.63 -3.97
CA SER A 74 5.75 5.89 -2.64
C SER A 74 6.89 4.95 -2.29
N ALA A 75 7.94 5.52 -1.69
CA ALA A 75 9.10 4.79 -1.22
C ALA A 75 9.46 5.21 0.20
N PRO A 76 10.03 4.31 1.04
CA PRO A 76 10.33 4.65 2.41
C PRO A 76 11.54 5.58 2.54
N ASP A 77 11.43 6.62 3.35
CA ASP A 77 12.56 7.48 3.77
C ASP A 77 13.60 6.70 4.61
N THR A 78 13.23 5.54 5.13
CA THR A 78 14.11 4.67 5.91
C THR A 78 15.36 4.23 5.16
N PHE A 79 15.39 4.32 3.84
CA PHE A 79 16.64 4.14 3.08
C PHE A 79 17.75 5.10 3.53
N LYS A 80 17.42 6.24 4.08
CA LYS A 80 18.40 7.24 4.55
C LYS A 80 18.93 7.00 5.98
N LYS A 81 18.26 6.17 6.80
CA LYS A 81 18.52 6.09 8.24
C LYS A 81 19.27 4.85 8.71
N VAL A 82 19.34 3.79 7.93
CA VAL A 82 19.97 2.53 8.30
C VAL A 82 21.00 2.12 7.26
N ARG A 83 22.24 1.82 7.70
CA ARG A 83 23.37 1.53 6.80
C ARG A 83 23.09 0.41 5.79
N GLU A 84 22.28 -0.55 6.15
CA GLU A 84 21.84 -1.65 5.27
C GLU A 84 20.93 -1.18 4.14
N TYR A 85 20.23 -0.05 4.29
CA TYR A 85 19.33 0.51 3.30
C TYR A 85 20.01 1.44 2.28
N PHE A 86 21.24 1.90 2.52
CA PHE A 86 22.01 2.65 1.51
C PHE A 86 22.23 1.82 0.24
N GLU A 87 22.44 0.51 0.39
CA GLU A 87 22.55 -0.36 -0.77
C GLU A 87 21.22 -0.44 -1.53
N TYR A 88 20.10 -0.48 -0.83
CA TYR A 88 18.77 -0.50 -1.45
C TYR A 88 18.49 0.78 -2.24
N GLU A 89 18.80 1.97 -1.70
CA GLU A 89 18.63 3.22 -2.44
C GLU A 89 19.44 3.24 -3.73
N ARG A 90 20.71 2.86 -3.64
CA ARG A 90 21.59 2.77 -4.80
C ARG A 90 21.09 1.75 -5.83
N LEU A 91 20.61 0.60 -5.39
CA LEU A 91 20.07 -0.43 -6.29
C LEU A 91 18.73 0.01 -6.88
N ALA A 92 17.89 0.72 -6.13
CA ALA A 92 16.65 1.28 -6.64
C ALA A 92 16.91 2.32 -7.75
N ASP A 93 17.84 3.25 -7.54
CA ASP A 93 18.26 4.20 -8.59
C ASP A 93 18.80 3.50 -9.83
N LEU A 94 19.62 2.47 -9.65
CA LEU A 94 20.15 1.68 -10.77
C LEU A 94 19.04 0.89 -11.48
N ALA A 95 18.07 0.35 -10.75
CA ALA A 95 16.92 -0.35 -11.32
C ALA A 95 16.07 0.60 -12.15
N CYS A 96 15.73 1.79 -11.62
CA CYS A 96 15.02 2.83 -12.37
C CYS A 96 15.77 3.19 -13.66
N LYS A 97 17.07 3.44 -13.58
CA LYS A 97 17.89 3.76 -14.77
C LYS A 97 17.89 2.62 -15.80
N ARG A 98 18.03 1.36 -15.37
CA ARG A 98 18.00 0.20 -16.29
C ARG A 98 16.65 0.01 -16.95
N MET A 99 15.57 0.32 -16.22
CA MET A 99 14.21 0.26 -16.74
C MET A 99 13.80 1.51 -17.55
N GLY A 100 14.67 2.54 -17.63
CA GLY A 100 14.33 3.81 -18.29
C GLY A 100 13.24 4.59 -17.53
N ALA A 101 13.12 4.37 -16.23
CA ALA A 101 12.11 4.98 -15.38
C ALA A 101 12.64 6.28 -14.74
N GLU A 102 11.87 7.35 -14.88
CA GLU A 102 12.06 8.63 -14.20
C GLU A 102 10.91 8.81 -13.23
N ILE A 103 11.15 8.58 -11.93
CA ILE A 103 10.11 8.58 -10.91
C ILE A 103 10.44 9.60 -9.83
N GLU A 104 9.46 10.44 -9.51
CA GLU A 104 9.43 11.22 -8.29
C GLU A 104 8.63 10.45 -7.24
N PHE A 105 9.24 10.20 -6.09
CA PHE A 105 8.63 9.41 -5.04
C PHE A 105 8.01 10.30 -3.96
N VAL A 106 6.93 9.82 -3.36
CA VAL A 106 6.37 10.37 -2.14
C VAL A 106 6.72 9.46 -0.94
N GLU A 107 6.72 10.02 0.27
CA GLU A 107 7.04 9.27 1.49
C GLU A 107 5.97 8.19 1.77
N LYS A 108 6.41 6.94 1.80
CA LYS A 108 5.56 5.79 2.10
C LYS A 108 5.19 5.70 3.57
N ASN A 109 6.16 6.04 4.43
CA ASN A 109 6.00 5.80 5.86
C ASN A 109 4.94 6.67 6.52
N ILE A 110 4.38 7.64 5.78
CA ILE A 110 3.32 8.51 6.32
C ILE A 110 2.18 7.69 6.95
N TRP A 111 1.72 6.64 6.27
CA TRP A 111 0.65 5.77 6.78
C TRP A 111 1.08 5.03 8.04
N ASN A 112 2.26 4.38 8.01
CA ASN A 112 2.79 3.67 9.17
C ASN A 112 3.11 4.61 10.33
N LYS A 113 3.69 5.79 10.05
CA LYS A 113 3.99 6.80 11.06
C LYS A 113 2.71 7.25 11.76
N MET A 114 1.68 7.63 11.01
CA MET A 114 0.41 8.07 11.57
C MET A 114 -0.30 6.95 12.34
N MET A 115 -0.22 5.72 11.86
CA MET A 115 -0.74 4.54 12.56
C MET A 115 -0.02 4.34 13.90
N CYS A 116 1.32 4.39 13.93
CA CYS A 116 2.09 4.24 15.16
C CYS A 116 1.84 5.39 16.16
N GLU A 117 1.63 6.61 15.66
CA GLU A 117 1.36 7.79 16.46
C GLU A 117 -0.12 7.94 16.86
N ALA A 118 -0.97 6.96 16.54
CA ALA A 118 -2.42 7.00 16.74
C ALA A 118 -3.09 8.26 16.14
N LYS A 119 -2.68 8.65 14.93
CA LYS A 119 -3.15 9.87 14.24
C LYS A 119 -3.97 9.60 12.98
N LEU A 120 -4.52 8.40 12.81
CA LEU A 120 -5.35 8.08 11.64
C LEU A 120 -6.80 8.59 11.74
N GLY A 121 -7.24 9.08 12.90
CA GLY A 121 -8.64 9.47 13.14
C GLY A 121 -9.21 10.42 12.10
N GLN A 122 -8.45 11.47 11.71
CA GLN A 122 -8.91 12.42 10.69
C GLN A 122 -9.04 11.78 9.29
N LEU A 123 -8.16 10.86 8.93
CA LEU A 123 -8.27 10.09 7.69
C LEU A 123 -9.50 9.19 7.73
N ILE A 124 -9.70 8.45 8.83
CA ILE A 124 -10.86 7.57 9.03
C ILE A 124 -12.15 8.37 8.94
N LYS A 125 -12.21 9.52 9.61
CA LYS A 125 -13.36 10.44 9.56
C LYS A 125 -13.67 10.90 8.14
N GLN A 126 -12.63 11.22 7.35
CA GLN A 126 -12.80 11.60 5.94
C GLN A 126 -13.29 10.41 5.10
N LEU A 127 -12.70 9.23 5.27
CA LEU A 127 -13.10 8.03 4.54
C LEU A 127 -14.56 7.66 4.81
N ARG A 128 -15.06 7.82 6.03
CA ARG A 128 -16.48 7.55 6.38
C ARG A 128 -17.48 8.44 5.65
N GLN A 129 -17.05 9.57 5.10
CA GLN A 129 -17.88 10.48 4.30
C GLN A 129 -17.87 10.14 2.82
N MET A 130 -17.17 9.07 2.42
CA MET A 130 -16.96 8.68 1.04
C MET A 130 -17.42 7.24 0.81
N ASP A 131 -17.66 6.90 -0.43
CA ASP A 131 -17.89 5.51 -0.80
C ASP A 131 -16.55 4.78 -0.82
N VAL A 132 -16.32 3.95 0.21
CA VAL A 132 -15.08 3.19 0.40
C VAL A 132 -15.29 1.76 -0.05
N TYR A 133 -14.31 1.23 -0.76
CA TYR A 133 -14.20 -0.18 -1.17
C TYR A 133 -12.87 -0.72 -0.68
N ILE A 134 -12.87 -1.94 -0.16
CA ILE A 134 -11.66 -2.57 0.37
C ILE A 134 -11.26 -3.74 -0.53
N VAL A 135 -9.99 -3.77 -0.93
CA VAL A 135 -9.37 -4.90 -1.64
C VAL A 135 -8.33 -5.53 -0.72
N SER A 136 -8.65 -6.65 -0.10
CA SER A 136 -7.77 -7.26 0.89
C SER A 136 -8.16 -8.70 1.22
N ASN A 137 -7.36 -9.34 2.07
CA ASN A 137 -7.72 -10.62 2.66
C ASN A 137 -8.94 -10.50 3.60
N LYS A 138 -9.62 -11.61 3.83
CA LYS A 138 -10.87 -11.67 4.61
C LYS A 138 -10.80 -11.08 6.04
N ALA A 139 -9.60 -11.01 6.64
CA ALA A 139 -9.48 -10.51 8.02
C ALA A 139 -9.89 -9.03 8.11
N LEU A 140 -9.65 -8.25 7.04
CA LEU A 140 -10.01 -6.82 7.01
C LEU A 140 -11.52 -6.57 6.85
N ARG A 141 -12.37 -7.59 6.71
CA ARG A 141 -13.84 -7.41 6.81
C ARG A 141 -14.29 -6.87 8.17
N LYS A 142 -13.43 -6.98 9.20
CA LYS A 142 -13.66 -6.45 10.54
C LYS A 142 -13.44 -4.92 10.68
N LEU A 143 -13.13 -4.22 9.59
CA LEU A 143 -12.99 -2.76 9.56
C LEU A 143 -14.36 -2.07 9.39
N ASP A 144 -15.34 -2.49 10.18
CA ASP A 144 -16.73 -1.99 10.17
C ASP A 144 -16.82 -0.49 10.44
N PHE A 145 -15.89 0.05 11.23
CA PHE A 145 -15.82 1.48 11.52
C PHE A 145 -15.57 2.37 10.27
N LEU A 146 -15.10 1.80 9.15
CA LEU A 146 -14.95 2.53 7.88
C LEU A 146 -16.27 2.69 7.10
N ASN A 147 -17.34 1.99 7.48
CA ASN A 147 -18.61 1.97 6.74
C ASN A 147 -18.45 1.68 5.24
N TYR A 148 -17.53 0.78 4.88
CA TYR A 148 -17.24 0.49 3.48
C TYR A 148 -18.43 -0.09 2.73
N LYS A 149 -18.57 0.27 1.44
CA LYS A 149 -19.68 -0.13 0.56
C LYS A 149 -19.45 -1.47 -0.16
N GLY A 150 -18.23 -1.91 -0.24
CA GLY A 150 -17.89 -3.18 -0.90
C GLY A 150 -16.54 -3.72 -0.46
N PHE A 151 -16.40 -5.04 -0.61
CA PHE A 151 -15.19 -5.76 -0.24
C PHE A 151 -14.84 -6.76 -1.33
N TYR A 152 -13.68 -6.59 -1.94
CA TYR A 152 -13.12 -7.50 -2.93
C TYR A 152 -12.06 -8.36 -2.24
N GLU A 153 -12.43 -9.60 -1.98
CA GLU A 153 -11.57 -10.53 -1.24
C GLU A 153 -10.46 -11.07 -2.14
N ILE A 154 -9.25 -11.08 -1.60
CA ILE A 154 -8.06 -11.66 -2.24
C ILE A 154 -7.40 -12.68 -1.32
N GLY A 155 -6.66 -13.60 -1.89
CA GLY A 155 -5.79 -14.53 -1.15
C GLY A 155 -4.63 -13.82 -0.46
N TYR A 156 -4.07 -14.45 0.54
CA TYR A 156 -2.90 -13.95 1.25
C TYR A 156 -2.01 -15.13 1.68
N PRO A 157 -0.72 -15.05 1.48
CA PRO A 157 0.07 -13.91 0.97
C PRO A 157 0.25 -13.90 -0.56
N ASN A 158 -0.28 -14.86 -1.30
CA ASN A 158 0.06 -15.15 -2.69
C ASN A 158 -1.06 -14.78 -3.70
N CYS A 159 -1.79 -13.69 -3.45
CA CYS A 159 -2.95 -13.25 -4.26
C CYS A 159 -2.64 -13.03 -5.76
N TYR A 160 -1.37 -12.83 -6.12
CA TYR A 160 -0.94 -12.75 -7.51
C TYR A 160 -0.96 -14.14 -8.18
N THR A 161 -0.35 -15.13 -7.54
CA THR A 161 -0.19 -16.47 -8.11
C THR A 161 -1.44 -17.33 -8.00
N ASP A 162 -2.32 -17.08 -7.04
CA ASP A 162 -3.60 -17.74 -6.90
C ASP A 162 -4.71 -17.12 -7.77
N GLY A 163 -4.39 -16.03 -8.49
CA GLY A 163 -5.31 -15.34 -9.41
C GLY A 163 -6.36 -14.46 -8.73
N THR A 164 -6.43 -14.40 -7.40
CA THR A 164 -7.48 -13.65 -6.70
C THR A 164 -7.32 -12.14 -6.86
N LEU A 165 -6.10 -11.63 -7.00
CA LEU A 165 -5.84 -10.22 -7.30
C LEU A 165 -6.37 -9.84 -8.70
N GLN A 166 -6.12 -10.71 -9.69
CA GLN A 166 -6.62 -10.51 -11.05
C GLN A 166 -8.14 -10.48 -11.05
N LYS A 167 -8.77 -11.47 -10.41
CA LYS A 167 -10.22 -11.56 -10.27
C LYS A 167 -10.81 -10.31 -9.60
N ALA A 168 -10.22 -9.85 -8.50
CA ALA A 168 -10.67 -8.62 -7.83
C ALA A 168 -10.63 -7.41 -8.76
N GLY A 169 -9.55 -7.26 -9.55
CA GLY A 169 -9.45 -6.21 -10.57
C GLY A 169 -10.52 -6.30 -11.64
N ASP A 170 -10.83 -7.52 -12.13
CA ASP A 170 -11.87 -7.76 -13.13
C ASP A 170 -13.27 -7.42 -12.57
N ASP A 171 -13.56 -7.83 -11.34
CA ASP A 171 -14.83 -7.55 -10.66
C ASP A 171 -15.00 -6.02 -10.47
N ILE A 172 -13.95 -5.30 -10.03
CA ILE A 172 -13.96 -3.85 -9.89
C ILE A 172 -14.21 -3.16 -11.23
N LEU A 173 -13.54 -3.60 -12.30
CA LEU A 173 -13.72 -3.02 -13.64
C LEU A 173 -15.09 -3.34 -14.25
N LYS A 174 -15.72 -4.43 -13.85
CA LYS A 174 -17.09 -4.77 -14.21
C LYS A 174 -18.10 -3.87 -13.47
N ASP A 175 -17.89 -3.69 -12.16
CA ASP A 175 -18.78 -2.91 -11.30
C ASP A 175 -18.68 -1.40 -11.58
N LYS A 176 -17.49 -0.88 -11.88
CA LYS A 176 -17.18 0.52 -12.19
C LYS A 176 -17.77 1.53 -11.20
N LYS A 177 -17.81 1.18 -9.93
CA LYS A 177 -18.34 2.06 -8.88
C LYS A 177 -17.31 3.15 -8.55
N PRO A 178 -17.67 4.44 -8.62
CA PRO A 178 -16.75 5.50 -8.19
C PRO A 178 -16.56 5.50 -6.68
N GLY A 179 -15.35 5.84 -6.21
CA GLY A 179 -15.05 5.90 -4.78
C GLY A 179 -13.58 5.68 -4.42
N VAL A 180 -13.33 5.51 -3.15
CA VAL A 180 -11.99 5.27 -2.61
C VAL A 180 -11.75 3.76 -2.49
N TYR A 181 -10.82 3.24 -3.25
CA TYR A 181 -10.38 1.86 -3.16
C TYR A 181 -9.14 1.76 -2.28
N ILE A 182 -9.32 1.23 -1.08
CA ILE A 182 -8.22 0.90 -0.16
C ILE A 182 -7.67 -0.46 -0.57
N ILE A 183 -6.44 -0.47 -1.05
CA ILE A 183 -5.75 -1.68 -1.49
C ILE A 183 -4.77 -2.11 -0.39
N ALA A 184 -4.93 -3.32 0.12
CA ALA A 184 -4.03 -3.97 1.07
C ALA A 184 -3.75 -5.40 0.58
N ALA A 185 -2.99 -5.48 -0.51
CA ALA A 185 -2.74 -6.70 -1.27
C ALA A 185 -1.27 -7.17 -1.22
N GLY A 186 -0.45 -6.57 -0.34
CA GLY A 186 0.98 -6.85 -0.25
C GLY A 186 1.74 -6.44 -1.53
N ILE A 187 2.78 -7.20 -1.86
CA ILE A 187 3.71 -6.90 -2.96
C ILE A 187 3.04 -6.50 -4.29
N PRO A 188 2.01 -7.19 -4.80
CA PRO A 188 1.41 -6.85 -6.09
C PRO A 188 0.36 -5.73 -6.04
N ALA A 189 0.15 -5.06 -4.89
CA ALA A 189 -0.86 -4.01 -4.75
C ALA A 189 -0.68 -2.86 -5.76
N ILE A 190 0.56 -2.45 -6.01
CA ILE A 190 0.88 -1.42 -6.99
C ILE A 190 0.41 -1.77 -8.40
N LEU A 191 0.50 -3.06 -8.80
CA LEU A 191 0.05 -3.52 -10.12
C LEU A 191 -1.46 -3.35 -10.28
N LEU A 192 -2.22 -3.62 -9.21
CA LEU A 192 -3.66 -3.39 -9.22
C LEU A 192 -3.98 -1.90 -9.25
N ALA A 193 -3.30 -1.08 -8.44
CA ALA A 193 -3.50 0.36 -8.43
C ALA A 193 -3.24 0.98 -9.82
N GLN A 194 -2.17 0.57 -10.50
CA GLN A 194 -1.86 1.03 -11.87
C GLN A 194 -2.91 0.56 -12.88
N ARG A 195 -3.34 -0.70 -12.81
CA ARG A 195 -4.36 -1.26 -13.69
C ARG A 195 -5.68 -0.51 -13.59
N LEU A 196 -6.07 -0.10 -12.37
CA LEU A 196 -7.35 0.57 -12.12
C LEU A 196 -7.27 2.09 -12.32
N HIS A 197 -6.08 2.66 -12.24
CA HIS A 197 -5.87 4.09 -12.41
C HIS A 197 -6.46 4.58 -13.74
N ASN A 198 -7.25 5.65 -13.68
CA ASN A 198 -7.97 6.23 -14.83
C ASN A 198 -9.01 5.32 -15.51
N GLN A 199 -9.27 4.09 -15.00
CA GLN A 199 -10.28 3.20 -15.57
C GLN A 199 -11.69 3.48 -15.03
N ILE A 200 -11.76 4.02 -13.82
CA ILE A 200 -13.02 4.37 -13.16
C ILE A 200 -12.95 5.86 -12.80
N PRO A 201 -13.74 6.69 -13.49
CA PRO A 201 -13.78 8.12 -13.19
C PRO A 201 -14.16 8.41 -11.74
N ASN A 202 -13.66 9.50 -11.21
CA ASN A 202 -13.98 9.97 -9.87
C ASN A 202 -13.61 8.95 -8.77
N SER A 203 -12.45 8.32 -8.92
CA SER A 203 -11.98 7.29 -7.99
C SER A 203 -10.54 7.50 -7.57
N TRP A 204 -10.23 6.97 -6.39
CA TRP A 204 -8.89 6.91 -5.81
C TRP A 204 -8.50 5.44 -5.62
N PHE A 205 -7.31 5.05 -6.02
CA PHE A 205 -6.77 3.70 -5.81
C PHE A 205 -5.52 3.81 -4.97
N ILE A 206 -5.65 3.53 -3.68
CA ILE A 206 -4.63 3.84 -2.69
C ILE A 206 -4.12 2.55 -2.06
N ASP A 207 -2.88 2.20 -2.42
CA ASP A 207 -2.15 1.17 -1.70
C ASP A 207 -1.76 1.70 -0.32
N MET A 208 -2.42 1.24 0.70
CA MET A 208 -2.14 1.58 2.10
C MET A 208 -1.35 0.49 2.82
N GLY A 209 -0.97 -0.56 2.09
CA GLY A 209 -0.25 -1.70 2.65
C GLY A 209 -0.98 -2.29 3.84
N SER A 210 -0.23 -2.58 4.88
CA SER A 210 -0.70 -3.34 6.03
C SER A 210 -1.10 -2.49 7.24
N ILE A 211 -1.34 -1.18 7.08
CA ILE A 211 -1.67 -0.32 8.24
C ILE A 211 -2.97 -0.74 8.94
N TRP A 212 -3.92 -1.26 8.17
CA TRP A 212 -5.22 -1.69 8.68
C TRP A 212 -5.17 -3.01 9.46
N ASP A 213 -4.12 -3.81 9.26
CA ASP A 213 -3.93 -5.09 9.94
C ASP A 213 -3.92 -4.92 11.47
N THR A 214 -3.37 -3.79 11.95
CA THR A 214 -3.28 -3.50 13.38
C THR A 214 -4.66 -3.38 14.03
N PHE A 215 -5.66 -2.83 13.32
CA PHE A 215 -7.01 -2.70 13.85
C PHE A 215 -7.74 -4.06 14.01
N VAL A 216 -7.30 -5.07 13.31
CA VAL A 216 -7.91 -6.41 13.32
C VAL A 216 -7.04 -7.48 13.97
N GLY A 217 -5.90 -7.09 14.55
CA GLY A 217 -5.05 -7.97 15.35
C GLY A 217 -4.20 -8.95 14.55
N ILE A 218 -3.86 -8.63 13.27
CA ILE A 218 -3.00 -9.46 12.43
C ILE A 218 -1.66 -8.78 12.13
N GLY A 219 -0.71 -9.50 11.53
CA GLY A 219 0.61 -8.96 11.18
C GLY A 219 1.56 -8.84 12.37
N GLY A 220 1.40 -9.65 13.40
CA GLY A 220 2.23 -9.66 14.63
C GLY A 220 3.70 -10.01 14.40
N GLN A 221 4.12 -10.44 13.21
CA GLN A 221 5.53 -10.61 12.85
C GLN A 221 6.29 -9.28 12.78
N ARG A 222 5.60 -8.15 12.60
CA ARG A 222 6.22 -6.80 12.60
C ARG A 222 6.52 -6.35 14.03
N PRO A 223 7.75 -5.88 14.36
CA PRO A 223 8.13 -5.53 15.74
C PRO A 223 7.18 -4.55 16.43
N THR A 224 6.76 -3.50 15.74
CA THR A 224 5.83 -2.49 16.29
C THR A 224 4.48 -3.07 16.67
N ARG A 225 3.93 -3.96 15.85
CA ARG A 225 2.66 -4.64 16.15
C ARG A 225 2.81 -5.69 17.24
N ARG A 226 3.92 -6.43 17.22
CA ARG A 226 4.22 -7.42 18.27
C ARG A 226 4.24 -6.76 19.64
N HIS A 227 4.84 -5.58 19.75
CA HIS A 227 4.83 -4.80 20.99
C HIS A 227 3.40 -4.48 21.43
N LEU A 228 2.61 -3.85 20.56
CA LEU A 228 1.22 -3.49 20.87
C LEU A 228 0.38 -4.72 21.29
N TYR A 229 0.51 -5.85 20.59
CA TYR A 229 -0.29 -7.04 20.87
C TYR A 229 0.11 -7.74 22.17
N SER A 230 1.38 -7.57 22.62
CA SER A 230 1.83 -8.08 23.92
C SER A 230 1.44 -7.18 25.10
N HIS A 231 0.87 -5.98 24.84
CA HIS A 231 0.43 -5.01 25.82
C HIS A 231 -1.03 -4.61 25.57
N PRO A 232 -2.02 -5.41 26.05
CA PRO A 232 -3.43 -5.21 25.71
C PRO A 232 -3.99 -3.84 26.08
N GLU A 233 -3.54 -3.24 27.18
CA GLU A 233 -3.97 -1.90 27.60
C GLU A 233 -3.46 -0.82 26.67
N GLU A 234 -2.20 -0.92 26.23
CA GLU A 234 -1.63 -0.01 25.25
C GLU A 234 -2.31 -0.16 23.89
N TYR A 235 -2.63 -1.38 23.50
CA TYR A 235 -3.37 -1.67 22.27
C TYR A 235 -4.80 -1.08 22.31
N ALA A 236 -5.49 -1.24 23.44
CA ALA A 236 -6.83 -0.67 23.62
C ALA A 236 -6.81 0.86 23.53
N LYS A 237 -5.86 1.50 24.22
CA LYS A 237 -5.66 2.94 24.15
C LYS A 237 -5.28 3.41 22.74
N TRP A 238 -4.34 2.73 22.08
CA TRP A 238 -3.95 3.03 20.70
C TRP A 238 -5.18 2.97 19.76
N ARG A 239 -6.04 1.97 19.93
CA ARG A 239 -7.25 1.81 19.13
C ARG A 239 -8.25 2.94 19.43
N GLU A 240 -8.46 3.27 20.68
CA GLU A 240 -9.32 4.39 21.11
C GLU A 240 -8.83 5.72 20.52
N ASP A 241 -7.53 6.03 20.66
CA ASP A 241 -6.93 7.28 20.16
C ASP A 241 -7.08 7.43 18.63
N ASN A 242 -6.96 6.33 17.86
CA ASN A 242 -7.20 6.35 16.41
C ASN A 242 -8.69 6.49 16.04
N LEU A 243 -9.61 6.10 16.91
CA LEU A 243 -11.07 6.09 16.65
C LEU A 243 -11.83 7.17 17.42
N LYS A 244 -11.17 7.96 18.24
CA LYS A 244 -11.77 8.93 19.16
C LYS A 244 -12.67 9.98 18.48
N ASP A 245 -12.32 10.38 17.26
CA ASP A 245 -13.03 11.43 16.52
C ASP A 245 -13.84 10.86 15.35
N VAL A 246 -14.08 9.56 15.32
CA VAL A 246 -14.66 8.79 14.19
C VAL A 246 -16.17 8.56 14.37
#